data_8a61acec857bb43dc1ed3aefd928e757
#
_entry.id   8a61acec857bb43dc1ed3aefd928e757
#
_cell.length_a   1.000
_cell.length_b   1.000
_cell.length_c   1.000
_cell.angle_alpha   90.00
_cell.angle_beta   90.00
_cell.angle_gamma   90.00
#
_symmetry.space_group_name_H-M   'P 1'
#
loop_
_entity.id
_entity.type
_entity.pdbx_description
1 polymer ?
#
loop_
_entity_poly.entity_id
_entity_poly.type
_entity_poly.pdbx_seq_one_letter_code
_entity_poly.pdbx_strand_id
1 'polypeptide(L)'
;MKTKQRVCVNRFSEINPGGKVPVVKFDGKWVPDSDVITQILEKKYTKPSLVTPAEYALVGSKIFASFVTFLKSKNASDGSEQALMSELSALEKHLKVHGPYVSGEKISAVDLSLAPKLYHLDVALRHFKKWNVPRNLTHVKQYMKLLFSRESFAKTVAKKKYLIAAWAPKVNP
;
A
#
# COMPACT_ATOMS: atom_id res chain seq x y z
N MET A 1 -25.69 -15.25 15.57
CA MET A 1 -24.81 -14.60 14.55
C MET A 1 -23.37 -15.11 14.46
N LYS A 2 -22.92 -16.09 15.25
CA LYS A 2 -21.54 -16.64 15.22
C LYS A 2 -21.31 -17.74 14.17
N THR A 3 -22.37 -18.36 13.65
CA THR A 3 -22.29 -19.55 12.78
C THR A 3 -21.89 -19.21 11.30
N LYS A 4 -22.38 -18.10 10.76
CA LYS A 4 -22.05 -17.70 9.36
C LYS A 4 -20.58 -17.32 9.16
N GLN A 5 -19.95 -16.73 10.16
CA GLN A 5 -18.55 -16.30 10.08
C GLN A 5 -17.57 -17.50 10.09
N ARG A 6 -17.87 -18.56 10.86
CA ARG A 6 -17.06 -19.80 10.89
C ARG A 6 -17.10 -20.57 9.56
N VAL A 7 -18.26 -20.64 8.91
CA VAL A 7 -18.43 -21.34 7.62
C VAL A 7 -17.63 -20.65 6.51
N CYS A 8 -17.61 -19.31 6.48
CA CYS A 8 -16.79 -18.56 5.53
C CYS A 8 -15.29 -18.77 5.74
N VAL A 9 -14.82 -18.81 6.98
CA VAL A 9 -13.39 -19.02 7.29
C VAL A 9 -12.93 -20.41 6.88
N ASN A 10 -13.71 -21.47 7.17
CA ASN A 10 -13.36 -22.84 6.79
C ASN A 10 -13.26 -22.99 5.27
N ARG A 11 -14.24 -22.50 4.52
CA ARG A 11 -14.24 -22.57 3.06
C ARG A 11 -13.09 -21.76 2.43
N PHE A 12 -12.72 -20.64 3.04
CA PHE A 12 -11.57 -19.84 2.58
C PHE A 12 -10.24 -20.55 2.83
N SER A 13 -10.10 -21.25 3.95
CA SER A 13 -8.89 -22.02 4.28
C SER A 13 -8.69 -23.23 3.35
N GLU A 14 -9.77 -23.83 2.84
CA GLU A 14 -9.70 -24.89 1.84
C GLU A 14 -9.14 -24.37 0.51
N ILE A 15 -9.54 -23.14 0.13
CA ILE A 15 -9.13 -22.47 -1.12
C ILE A 15 -7.71 -21.89 -1.00
N ASN A 16 -7.38 -21.37 0.18
CA ASN A 16 -6.14 -20.65 0.48
C ASN A 16 -5.62 -21.05 1.86
N PRO A 17 -4.95 -22.22 1.97
CA PRO A 17 -4.43 -22.72 3.25
C PRO A 17 -3.47 -21.74 3.95
N GLY A 18 -2.75 -20.93 3.16
CA GLY A 18 -1.84 -19.89 3.69
C GLY A 18 -2.54 -18.65 4.27
N GLY A 19 -3.87 -18.55 4.15
CA GLY A 19 -4.67 -17.44 4.70
C GLY A 19 -4.34 -16.04 4.13
N LYS A 20 -3.49 -15.96 3.09
CA LYS A 20 -3.05 -14.68 2.52
C LYS A 20 -4.11 -14.10 1.61
N VAL A 21 -4.27 -12.79 1.64
CA VAL A 21 -5.14 -12.03 0.74
C VAL A 21 -4.31 -10.98 0.00
N PRO A 22 -4.68 -10.64 -1.24
CA PRO A 22 -5.88 -11.03 -1.99
C PRO A 22 -5.81 -12.43 -2.61
N VAL A 23 -6.97 -13.03 -2.88
CA VAL A 23 -7.10 -14.25 -3.69
C VAL A 23 -8.22 -14.04 -4.70
N VAL A 24 -7.94 -14.28 -5.96
CA VAL A 24 -8.91 -14.10 -7.05
C VAL A 24 -9.01 -15.37 -7.89
N LYS A 25 -10.22 -15.72 -8.33
CA LYS A 25 -10.46 -16.85 -9.23
C LYS A 25 -10.48 -16.38 -10.68
N PHE A 26 -9.51 -16.84 -11.48
CA PHE A 26 -9.46 -16.62 -12.92
C PHE A 26 -9.61 -17.96 -13.65
N ASP A 27 -10.56 -18.05 -14.55
CA ASP A 27 -10.77 -19.22 -15.41
C ASP A 27 -10.73 -20.55 -14.63
N GLY A 28 -11.42 -20.57 -13.47
CA GLY A 28 -11.52 -21.74 -12.59
C GLY A 28 -10.35 -21.91 -11.61
N LYS A 29 -9.23 -21.23 -11.77
CA LYS A 29 -8.03 -21.34 -10.92
C LYS A 29 -7.95 -20.19 -9.91
N TRP A 30 -7.57 -20.49 -8.66
CA TRP A 30 -7.34 -19.52 -7.62
C TRP A 30 -5.91 -18.97 -7.68
N VAL A 31 -5.76 -17.66 -7.67
CA VAL A 31 -4.48 -16.94 -7.71
C VAL A 31 -4.33 -16.11 -6.44
N PRO A 32 -3.39 -16.46 -5.55
CA PRO A 32 -3.24 -15.81 -4.23
C PRO A 32 -2.18 -14.71 -4.17
N ASP A 33 -1.60 -14.28 -5.28
CA ASP A 33 -0.53 -13.28 -5.32
C ASP A 33 -1.01 -11.99 -5.99
N SER A 34 -0.85 -10.84 -5.30
CA SER A 34 -1.33 -9.53 -5.78
C SER A 34 -0.62 -9.08 -7.07
N ASP A 35 0.66 -9.40 -7.22
CA ASP A 35 1.42 -8.96 -8.38
C ASP A 35 1.05 -9.80 -9.60
N VAL A 36 0.85 -11.12 -9.41
CA VAL A 36 0.34 -12.02 -10.45
C VAL A 36 -1.09 -11.64 -10.84
N ILE A 37 -1.95 -11.34 -9.87
CA ILE A 37 -3.32 -10.86 -10.13
C ILE A 37 -3.29 -9.59 -10.97
N THR A 38 -2.44 -8.62 -10.62
CA THR A 38 -2.30 -7.36 -11.37
C THR A 38 -1.83 -7.59 -12.79
N GLN A 39 -0.84 -8.48 -13.00
CA GLN A 39 -0.38 -8.85 -14.36
C GLN A 39 -1.47 -9.51 -15.21
N ILE A 40 -2.27 -10.40 -14.63
CA ILE A 40 -3.40 -11.03 -15.32
C ILE A 40 -4.43 -9.98 -15.72
N LEU A 41 -4.77 -9.06 -14.80
CA LEU A 41 -5.72 -7.98 -15.07
C LEU A 41 -5.21 -7.05 -16.17
N GLU A 42 -3.94 -6.67 -16.17
CA GLU A 42 -3.34 -5.81 -17.18
C GLU A 42 -3.34 -6.47 -18.57
N LYS A 43 -3.06 -7.78 -18.62
CA LYS A 43 -3.14 -8.55 -19.88
C LYS A 43 -4.57 -8.66 -20.41
N LYS A 44 -5.57 -8.75 -19.52
CA LYS A 44 -6.98 -8.95 -19.87
C LYS A 44 -7.70 -7.63 -20.17
N TYR A 45 -7.30 -6.54 -19.50
CA TYR A 45 -7.93 -5.22 -19.60
C TYR A 45 -6.87 -4.16 -19.91
N THR A 46 -6.51 -4.05 -21.17
CA THR A 46 -5.42 -3.20 -21.65
C THR A 46 -5.80 -1.72 -21.84
N LYS A 47 -7.06 -1.36 -21.63
CA LYS A 47 -7.55 0.02 -21.81
C LYS A 47 -8.41 0.47 -20.61
N PRO A 48 -7.98 1.54 -19.88
CA PRO A 48 -6.68 2.22 -20.02
C PRO A 48 -5.54 1.31 -19.54
N SER A 49 -4.38 1.39 -20.21
CA SER A 49 -3.19 0.68 -19.75
C SER A 49 -2.66 1.28 -18.44
N LEU A 50 -2.33 0.42 -17.49
CA LEU A 50 -1.72 0.76 -16.21
C LEU A 50 -0.27 0.26 -16.12
N VAL A 51 0.30 -0.15 -17.24
CA VAL A 51 1.69 -0.61 -17.31
C VAL A 51 2.63 0.49 -16.81
N THR A 52 3.48 0.13 -15.85
CA THR A 52 4.55 1.01 -15.37
C THR A 52 5.77 0.80 -16.25
N PRO A 53 6.38 1.86 -16.80
CA PRO A 53 7.69 1.77 -17.47
C PRO A 53 8.71 1.13 -16.55
N ALA A 54 9.61 0.30 -17.12
CA ALA A 54 10.56 -0.51 -16.36
C ALA A 54 11.47 0.33 -15.44
N GLU A 55 11.85 1.52 -15.90
CA GLU A 55 12.68 2.48 -15.16
C GLU A 55 12.01 2.99 -13.88
N TYR A 56 10.67 2.97 -13.79
CA TYR A 56 9.91 3.44 -12.62
C TYR A 56 9.35 2.32 -11.74
N ALA A 57 9.52 1.06 -12.15
CA ALA A 57 8.90 -0.08 -11.47
C ALA A 57 9.31 -0.23 -9.99
N LEU A 58 10.50 0.23 -9.62
CA LEU A 58 11.03 0.16 -8.26
C LEU A 58 10.87 1.44 -7.43
N VAL A 59 10.28 2.49 -8.00
CA VAL A 59 10.06 3.75 -7.27
C VAL A 59 9.17 3.50 -6.05
N GLY A 60 9.66 3.89 -4.88
CA GLY A 60 8.95 3.74 -3.61
C GLY A 60 8.83 2.30 -3.09
N SER A 61 9.45 1.31 -3.74
CA SER A 61 9.32 -0.11 -3.37
C SER A 61 9.73 -0.42 -1.92
N LYS A 62 10.68 0.32 -1.35
CA LYS A 62 11.19 0.14 0.01
C LYS A 62 10.40 0.90 1.08
N ILE A 63 9.53 1.84 0.70
CA ILE A 63 8.77 2.68 1.65
C ILE A 63 7.99 1.83 2.65
N PHE A 64 7.30 0.78 2.17
CA PHE A 64 6.47 -0.03 3.05
C PHE A 64 7.28 -0.81 4.08
N ALA A 65 8.41 -1.38 3.68
CA ALA A 65 9.31 -2.09 4.60
C ALA A 65 9.88 -1.15 5.65
N SER A 66 10.41 0.02 5.25
CA SER A 66 10.94 1.04 6.16
C SER A 66 9.86 1.58 7.12
N PHE A 67 8.64 1.78 6.61
CA PHE A 67 7.48 2.15 7.44
C PHE A 67 7.19 1.09 8.51
N VAL A 68 7.15 -0.19 8.15
CA VAL A 68 6.86 -1.28 9.09
C VAL A 68 7.96 -1.39 10.16
N THR A 69 9.22 -1.24 9.77
CA THR A 69 10.36 -1.23 10.70
C THR A 69 10.23 -0.09 11.70
N PHE A 70 10.02 1.14 11.23
CA PHE A 70 9.84 2.31 12.10
C PHE A 70 8.60 2.18 12.99
N LEU A 71 7.48 1.70 12.46
CA LEU A 71 6.24 1.53 13.23
C LEU A 71 6.44 0.58 14.42
N LYS A 72 7.18 -0.51 14.21
CA LYS A 72 7.45 -1.54 15.24
C LYS A 72 8.59 -1.18 16.19
N SER A 73 9.45 -0.27 15.82
CA SER A 73 10.57 0.16 16.65
C SER A 73 10.11 0.66 18.02
N LYS A 74 10.83 0.28 19.06
CA LYS A 74 10.65 0.78 20.43
C LYS A 74 11.77 1.76 20.83
N ASN A 75 12.83 1.86 20.00
CA ASN A 75 13.96 2.75 20.23
C ASN A 75 13.93 3.91 19.23
N ALA A 76 13.81 5.14 19.74
CA ALA A 76 13.80 6.35 18.92
C ALA A 76 15.13 6.62 18.18
N SER A 77 16.23 5.99 18.62
CA SER A 77 17.57 6.20 18.09
C SER A 77 18.10 5.03 17.26
N ASP A 78 17.24 4.10 16.80
CA ASP A 78 17.66 2.92 16.03
C ASP A 78 17.84 3.19 14.52
N GLY A 79 17.65 4.43 14.09
CA GLY A 79 17.77 4.84 12.68
C GLY A 79 16.58 4.47 11.79
N SER A 80 15.55 3.81 12.32
CA SER A 80 14.39 3.36 11.52
C SER A 80 13.57 4.53 10.97
N GLU A 81 13.42 5.61 11.74
CA GLU A 81 12.78 6.84 11.25
C GLU A 81 13.58 7.46 10.13
N GLN A 82 14.92 7.56 10.29
CA GLN A 82 15.80 8.13 9.29
C GLN A 82 15.79 7.31 7.98
N ALA A 83 15.72 5.98 8.08
CA ALA A 83 15.58 5.11 6.92
C ALA A 83 14.28 5.38 6.15
N LEU A 84 13.16 5.52 6.86
CA LEU A 84 11.87 5.89 6.24
C LEU A 84 11.96 7.28 5.60
N MET A 85 12.56 8.24 6.28
CA MET A 85 12.76 9.61 5.77
C MET A 85 13.59 9.62 4.49
N SER A 86 14.62 8.79 4.40
CA SER A 86 15.44 8.65 3.18
C SER A 86 14.60 8.16 1.99
N GLU A 87 13.77 7.13 2.19
CA GLU A 87 12.91 6.59 1.15
C GLU A 87 11.82 7.61 0.71
N LEU A 88 11.22 8.33 1.66
CA LEU A 88 10.26 9.38 1.32
C LEU A 88 10.91 10.56 0.60
N SER A 89 12.16 10.90 0.96
CA SER A 89 12.93 11.95 0.29
C SER A 89 13.32 11.55 -1.13
N ALA A 90 13.60 10.27 -1.38
CA ALA A 90 13.84 9.75 -2.71
C ALA A 90 12.57 9.86 -3.58
N LEU A 91 11.40 9.51 -3.01
CA LEU A 91 10.12 9.68 -3.68
C LEU A 91 9.81 11.16 -3.95
N GLU A 92 10.09 12.07 -3.00
CA GLU A 92 9.93 13.53 -3.17
C GLU A 92 10.73 14.03 -4.38
N LYS A 93 12.02 13.66 -4.46
CA LYS A 93 12.89 14.05 -5.58
C LYS A 93 12.36 13.52 -6.90
N HIS A 94 11.91 12.26 -6.93
CA HIS A 94 11.34 11.65 -8.12
C HIS A 94 10.08 12.38 -8.59
N LEU A 95 9.12 12.60 -7.69
CA LEU A 95 7.86 13.29 -8.02
C LEU A 95 8.06 14.75 -8.42
N LYS A 96 9.07 15.42 -7.88
CA LYS A 96 9.44 16.78 -8.30
C LYS A 96 9.79 16.86 -9.78
N VAL A 97 10.40 15.81 -10.33
CA VAL A 97 10.87 15.76 -11.73
C VAL A 97 9.81 15.16 -12.66
N HIS A 98 9.13 14.10 -12.19
CA HIS A 98 8.25 13.28 -13.03
C HIS A 98 6.76 13.39 -12.71
N GLY A 99 6.38 14.02 -11.56
CA GLY A 99 4.99 14.08 -11.11
C GLY A 99 4.01 14.63 -12.16
N PRO A 100 2.69 14.53 -11.89
CA PRO A 100 2.04 14.25 -10.60
C PRO A 100 1.99 12.79 -10.17
N TYR A 101 2.09 11.82 -11.08
CA TYR A 101 2.24 10.39 -10.80
C TYR A 101 3.70 9.94 -10.99
N VAL A 102 4.01 8.70 -10.57
CA VAL A 102 5.38 8.17 -10.67
C VAL A 102 5.88 8.15 -12.12
N SER A 103 5.00 7.90 -13.08
CA SER A 103 5.34 7.84 -14.52
C SER A 103 4.88 9.10 -15.29
N GLY A 104 4.65 10.23 -14.63
CA GLY A 104 4.21 11.47 -15.25
C GLY A 104 2.70 11.73 -15.11
N GLU A 105 2.05 12.13 -16.19
CA GLU A 105 0.64 12.56 -16.19
C GLU A 105 -0.38 11.43 -15.98
N LYS A 106 0.01 10.19 -16.23
CA LYS A 106 -0.89 9.03 -16.18
C LYS A 106 -0.58 8.13 -15.00
N ILE A 107 -1.63 7.71 -14.30
CA ILE A 107 -1.52 6.71 -13.23
C ILE A 107 -1.07 5.37 -13.82
N SER A 108 -0.23 4.67 -13.08
CA SER A 108 0.28 3.35 -13.43
C SER A 108 0.18 2.36 -12.27
N ALA A 109 0.52 1.10 -12.49
CA ALA A 109 0.42 0.05 -11.47
C ALA A 109 1.25 0.37 -10.22
N VAL A 110 2.41 1.03 -10.35
CA VAL A 110 3.22 1.43 -9.20
C VAL A 110 2.49 2.43 -8.30
N ASP A 111 1.74 3.38 -8.86
CA ASP A 111 0.94 4.33 -8.09
C ASP A 111 -0.18 3.61 -7.32
N LEU A 112 -0.85 2.65 -7.98
CA LEU A 112 -1.89 1.84 -7.35
C LEU A 112 -1.35 0.95 -6.23
N SER A 113 -0.13 0.45 -6.38
CA SER A 113 0.58 -0.29 -5.34
C SER A 113 1.01 0.59 -4.17
N LEU A 114 1.43 1.84 -4.42
CA LEU A 114 1.86 2.79 -3.39
C LEU A 114 0.69 3.39 -2.61
N ALA A 115 -0.46 3.62 -3.24
CA ALA A 115 -1.60 4.27 -2.59
C ALA A 115 -2.01 3.60 -1.24
N PRO A 116 -2.31 2.29 -1.17
CA PRO A 116 -2.65 1.66 0.10
C PRO A 116 -1.47 1.65 1.09
N LYS A 117 -0.23 1.50 0.62
CA LYS A 117 0.97 1.50 1.46
C LYS A 117 1.17 2.85 2.14
N LEU A 118 1.04 3.95 1.41
CA LEU A 118 1.11 5.31 1.94
C LEU A 118 -0.06 5.63 2.86
N TYR A 119 -1.25 5.09 2.58
CA TYR A 119 -2.40 5.25 3.47
C TYR A 119 -2.19 4.54 4.81
N HIS A 120 -1.67 3.31 4.79
CA HIS A 120 -1.29 2.59 6.00
C HIS A 120 -0.24 3.35 6.81
N LEU A 121 0.80 3.86 6.15
CA LEU A 121 1.84 4.69 6.74
C LEU A 121 1.23 5.91 7.45
N ASP A 122 0.42 6.70 6.74
CA ASP A 122 -0.20 7.92 7.28
C ASP A 122 -1.06 7.63 8.51
N VAL A 123 -1.95 6.65 8.42
CA VAL A 123 -2.89 6.33 9.51
C VAL A 123 -2.16 5.71 10.71
N ALA A 124 -1.28 4.74 10.49
CA ALA A 124 -0.65 4.01 11.57
C ALA A 124 0.41 4.86 12.30
N LEU A 125 1.26 5.59 11.58
CA LEU A 125 2.28 6.44 12.23
C LEU A 125 1.65 7.60 12.99
N ARG A 126 0.59 8.20 12.47
CA ARG A 126 -0.16 9.22 13.23
C ARG A 126 -0.73 8.68 14.51
N HIS A 127 -1.29 7.48 14.48
CA HIS A 127 -1.92 6.89 15.66
C HIS A 127 -0.91 6.41 16.70
N PHE A 128 0.04 5.57 16.29
CA PHE A 128 0.94 4.87 17.21
C PHE A 128 2.21 5.64 17.56
N LYS A 129 2.70 6.48 16.64
CA LYS A 129 3.97 7.22 16.80
C LYS A 129 3.80 8.73 16.96
N LYS A 130 2.57 9.25 16.79
CA LYS A 130 2.30 10.71 16.71
C LYS A 130 3.14 11.40 15.61
N TRP A 131 3.54 10.62 14.62
CA TRP A 131 4.40 11.05 13.53
C TRP A 131 3.56 11.40 12.27
N ASN A 132 3.99 12.41 11.55
CA ASN A 132 3.36 12.84 10.31
C ASN A 132 4.41 12.98 9.22
N VAL A 133 4.02 12.77 7.97
CA VAL A 133 4.87 13.10 6.82
C VAL A 133 5.29 14.57 6.90
N PRO A 134 6.59 14.89 6.90
CA PRO A 134 7.10 16.24 7.07
C PRO A 134 6.54 17.24 6.06
N ARG A 135 6.43 18.50 6.48
CA ARG A 135 5.81 19.56 5.65
C ARG A 135 6.63 19.89 4.41
N ASN A 136 7.94 19.74 4.46
CA ASN A 136 8.87 19.98 3.37
C ASN A 136 8.81 18.93 2.25
N LEU A 137 8.20 17.77 2.49
CA LEU A 137 7.93 16.77 1.45
C LEU A 137 6.62 17.12 0.71
N THR A 138 6.66 18.22 -0.04
CA THR A 138 5.47 18.83 -0.64
C THR A 138 4.87 17.99 -1.76
N HIS A 139 5.71 17.42 -2.62
CA HIS A 139 5.27 16.57 -3.74
C HIS A 139 4.73 15.24 -3.25
N VAL A 140 5.36 14.62 -2.23
CA VAL A 140 4.82 13.41 -1.59
C VAL A 140 3.43 13.67 -0.99
N LYS A 141 3.24 14.80 -0.31
CA LYS A 141 1.93 15.16 0.27
C LYS A 141 0.87 15.43 -0.79
N GLN A 142 1.23 16.11 -1.88
CA GLN A 142 0.34 16.33 -3.02
C GLN A 142 -0.03 15.02 -3.70
N TYR A 143 0.95 14.14 -3.90
CA TYR A 143 0.77 12.81 -4.45
C TYR A 143 -0.16 11.95 -3.59
N MET A 144 0.05 11.90 -2.28
CA MET A 144 -0.86 11.22 -1.34
C MET A 144 -2.28 11.76 -1.43
N LYS A 145 -2.44 13.10 -1.46
CA LYS A 145 -3.75 13.74 -1.64
C LYS A 145 -4.41 13.33 -2.96
N LEU A 146 -3.64 13.34 -4.05
CA LEU A 146 -4.10 12.96 -5.37
C LEU A 146 -4.59 11.50 -5.40
N LEU A 147 -3.78 10.57 -4.88
CA LEU A 147 -4.13 9.15 -4.83
C LEU A 147 -5.36 8.89 -3.95
N PHE A 148 -5.42 9.48 -2.76
CA PHE A 148 -6.49 9.24 -1.79
C PHE A 148 -7.82 9.85 -2.20
N SER A 149 -7.81 10.91 -3.02
CA SER A 149 -9.02 11.53 -3.57
C SER A 149 -9.61 10.81 -4.77
N ARG A 150 -8.89 9.84 -5.36
CA ARG A 150 -9.45 9.07 -6.48
C ARG A 150 -10.66 8.28 -6.03
N GLU A 151 -11.71 8.34 -6.81
CA GLU A 151 -12.99 7.68 -6.52
C GLU A 151 -12.82 6.18 -6.26
N SER A 152 -12.01 5.50 -7.08
CA SER A 152 -11.71 4.06 -6.94
C SER A 152 -11.04 3.75 -5.61
N PHE A 153 -10.12 4.61 -5.12
CA PHE A 153 -9.48 4.45 -3.82
C PHE A 153 -10.46 4.78 -2.69
N ALA A 154 -11.14 5.91 -2.76
CA ALA A 154 -12.05 6.38 -1.72
C ALA A 154 -13.20 5.40 -1.45
N LYS A 155 -13.70 4.71 -2.50
CA LYS A 155 -14.75 3.69 -2.38
C LYS A 155 -14.28 2.36 -1.80
N THR A 156 -12.98 2.04 -1.90
CA THR A 156 -12.43 0.74 -1.51
C THR A 156 -11.55 0.77 -0.28
N VAL A 157 -11.12 1.96 0.16
CA VAL A 157 -10.23 2.10 1.32
C VAL A 157 -10.92 1.68 2.63
N ALA A 158 -10.20 0.91 3.44
CA ALA A 158 -10.68 0.52 4.75
C ALA A 158 -10.80 1.73 5.70
N LYS A 159 -11.85 1.78 6.51
CA LYS A 159 -12.00 2.82 7.54
C LYS A 159 -10.82 2.78 8.50
N LYS A 160 -10.32 3.95 8.90
CA LYS A 160 -9.14 4.11 9.80
C LYS A 160 -9.20 3.22 11.04
N LYS A 161 -10.37 3.10 11.68
CA LYS A 161 -10.55 2.27 12.88
C LYS A 161 -10.17 0.79 12.68
N TYR A 162 -10.48 0.23 11.51
CA TYR A 162 -10.15 -1.17 11.20
C TYR A 162 -8.67 -1.34 10.91
N LEU A 163 -8.07 -0.35 10.26
CA LEU A 163 -6.64 -0.35 9.99
C LEU A 163 -5.83 -0.25 11.30
N ILE A 164 -6.22 0.65 12.21
CA ILE A 164 -5.61 0.78 13.54
C ILE A 164 -5.73 -0.53 14.31
N ALA A 165 -6.93 -1.12 14.34
CA ALA A 165 -7.15 -2.41 15.02
C ALA A 165 -6.30 -3.54 14.44
N ALA A 166 -6.07 -3.55 13.11
CA ALA A 166 -5.23 -4.56 12.46
C ALA A 166 -3.72 -4.38 12.75
N TRP A 167 -3.27 -3.14 12.99
CA TRP A 167 -1.86 -2.85 13.33
C TRP A 167 -1.57 -3.00 14.82
N ALA A 168 -2.54 -2.79 15.71
CA ALA A 168 -2.35 -2.80 17.16
C ALA A 168 -1.61 -4.04 17.68
N PRO A 169 -1.97 -5.30 17.34
CA PRO A 169 -1.25 -6.48 17.82
C PRO A 169 0.14 -6.65 17.21
N LYS A 170 0.47 -5.91 16.14
CA LYS A 170 1.78 -5.96 15.49
C LYS A 170 2.75 -4.91 16.05
N VAL A 171 2.22 -3.88 16.69
CA VAL A 171 2.98 -2.78 17.31
C VAL A 171 3.19 -3.05 18.79
N ASN A 172 2.18 -3.62 19.44
CA ASN A 172 2.19 -4.00 20.85
C ASN A 172 1.83 -5.49 20.95
N PRO A 173 2.78 -6.39 20.62
CA PRO A 173 2.58 -7.84 20.68
C PRO A 173 2.39 -8.35 22.10
#